data_c4618e894e2bafd37ce9217b8004f2f8
#
_entry.id   c4618e894e2bafd37ce9217b8004f2f8
#
_cell.length_a   1.000
_cell.length_b   1.000
_cell.length_c   1.000
_cell.angle_alpha   90.00
_cell.angle_beta   90.00
_cell.angle_gamma   90.00
#
_symmetry.space_group_name_H-M   'P 1'
#
loop_
_entity.id
_entity.type
_entity.pdbx_description
1 polymer ?
#
loop_
_entity_poly.entity_id
_entity_poly.type
_entity_poly.pdbx_seq_one_letter_code
_entity_poly.pdbx_strand_id
1 'polypeptide(L)'
;MILIATLPGPAVEKKLAKAFKRLRSRFGLDCFLKVVAGGVVRGEKHPPGTEVYMISVAGRDRTGIVYETSRVLAQHKLNITDLNSKILGKGDKPVFTMIMEVDIPKQFNLKKLDPAWRRLREELGLDVTVRRLDRLSF
;
A
#
# COMPACT_ATOMS: atom_id res chain seq x y z
N MET A 1 6.22 -3.50 10.45
CA MET A 1 7.42 -3.82 9.64
C MET A 1 7.20 -5.19 9.01
N ILE A 2 7.45 -5.31 7.70
CA ILE A 2 7.41 -6.60 6.98
C ILE A 2 8.85 -6.91 6.58
N LEU A 3 9.31 -8.13 6.88
CA LEU A 3 10.63 -8.63 6.52
C LEU A 3 10.47 -9.90 5.69
N ILE A 4 11.18 -9.98 4.57
CA ILE A 4 11.25 -11.19 3.74
C ILE A 4 12.66 -11.76 3.89
N ALA A 5 12.75 -13.01 4.27
CA ALA A 5 14.02 -13.70 4.48
C ALA A 5 14.01 -15.10 3.87
N THR A 6 15.14 -15.51 3.32
CA THR A 6 15.34 -16.89 2.87
C THR A 6 15.86 -17.73 4.03
N LEU A 7 15.20 -18.84 4.31
CA LEU A 7 15.59 -19.75 5.37
C LEU A 7 16.27 -21.00 4.78
N PRO A 8 17.37 -21.47 5.40
CA PRO A 8 18.13 -22.62 4.89
C PRO A 8 17.44 -23.98 5.13
N GLY A 9 16.21 -23.99 5.64
CA GLY A 9 15.44 -25.23 5.81
C GLY A 9 14.40 -25.19 6.92
N PRO A 10 13.54 -26.22 7.03
CA PRO A 10 12.41 -26.24 7.96
C PRO A 10 12.83 -26.28 9.46
N ALA A 11 14.04 -26.71 9.77
CA ALA A 11 14.55 -26.66 11.14
C ALA A 11 14.72 -25.22 11.65
N VAL A 12 15.09 -24.29 10.77
CA VAL A 12 15.25 -22.85 11.10
C VAL A 12 13.89 -22.19 11.27
N GLU A 13 12.89 -22.59 10.48
CA GLU A 13 11.52 -22.14 10.64
C GLU A 13 10.97 -22.43 12.03
N LYS A 14 11.14 -23.68 12.51
CA LYS A 14 10.73 -24.08 13.87
C LYS A 14 11.44 -23.27 14.97
N LYS A 15 12.74 -22.99 14.80
CA LYS A 15 13.49 -22.15 15.75
C LYS A 15 12.97 -20.70 15.76
N LEU A 16 12.66 -20.13 14.59
CA LEU A 16 12.07 -18.80 14.47
C LEU A 16 10.69 -18.72 15.14
N ALA A 17 9.83 -19.71 14.91
CA ALA A 17 8.52 -19.74 15.54
C ALA A 17 8.62 -19.76 17.08
N LYS A 18 9.59 -20.49 17.64
CA LYS A 18 9.88 -20.46 19.09
C LYS A 18 10.40 -19.09 19.56
N ALA A 19 11.28 -18.46 18.77
CA ALA A 19 11.80 -17.13 19.08
C ALA A 19 10.68 -16.08 19.07
N PHE A 20 9.76 -16.15 18.12
CA PHE A 20 8.61 -15.23 18.04
C PHE A 20 7.67 -15.38 19.23
N LYS A 21 7.42 -16.60 19.70
CA LYS A 21 6.67 -16.81 20.95
C LYS A 21 7.34 -16.16 22.17
N ARG A 22 8.68 -16.21 22.26
CA ARG A 22 9.43 -15.53 23.32
C ARG A 22 9.35 -14.01 23.21
N LEU A 23 9.42 -13.46 21.98
CA LEU A 23 9.29 -12.02 21.75
C LEU A 23 7.89 -11.54 22.17
N ARG A 24 6.85 -12.29 21.85
CA ARG A 24 5.49 -11.98 22.29
C ARG A 24 5.38 -11.95 23.82
N SER A 25 5.85 -13.00 24.50
CA SER A 25 5.73 -13.11 25.97
C SER A 25 6.60 -12.08 26.71
N ARG A 26 7.77 -11.72 26.17
CA ARG A 26 8.72 -10.84 26.84
C ARG A 26 8.52 -9.35 26.52
N PHE A 27 8.07 -9.02 25.30
CA PHE A 27 8.00 -7.65 24.81
C PHE A 27 6.63 -7.24 24.29
N GLY A 28 5.62 -8.11 24.32
CA GLY A 28 4.30 -7.85 23.78
C GLY A 28 4.27 -7.68 22.24
N LEU A 29 5.29 -8.19 21.53
CA LEU A 29 5.40 -8.09 20.09
C LEU A 29 4.71 -9.27 19.40
N ASP A 30 3.70 -8.99 18.59
CA ASP A 30 3.09 -10.00 17.72
C ASP A 30 3.91 -10.13 16.43
N CYS A 31 4.42 -11.34 16.21
CA CYS A 31 5.18 -11.70 15.01
C CYS A 31 4.47 -12.86 14.30
N PHE A 32 4.25 -12.71 13.00
CA PHE A 32 3.65 -13.73 12.15
C PHE A 32 4.70 -14.22 11.14
N LEU A 33 4.82 -15.54 11.03
CA LEU A 33 5.64 -16.18 10.02
C LEU A 33 4.73 -16.81 8.96
N LYS A 34 4.94 -16.45 7.72
CA LYS A 34 4.26 -17.05 6.57
C LYS A 34 5.30 -17.55 5.57
N VAL A 35 5.25 -18.85 5.29
CA VAL A 35 6.06 -19.42 4.21
C VAL A 35 5.45 -19.01 2.88
N VAL A 36 6.27 -18.41 2.01
CA VAL A 36 5.89 -18.06 0.63
C VAL A 36 6.52 -19.12 -0.27
N ALA A 37 5.68 -19.91 -0.94
CA ALA A 37 6.12 -20.86 -1.95
C ALA A 37 6.55 -20.12 -3.22
N GLY A 38 7.77 -20.41 -3.70
CA GLY A 38 8.39 -19.73 -4.83
C GLY A 38 9.54 -18.83 -4.37
N GLY A 39 10.61 -18.78 -5.16
CA GLY A 39 11.73 -17.87 -4.89
C GLY A 39 11.19 -16.43 -4.90
N VAL A 40 11.46 -15.69 -3.83
CA VAL A 40 11.29 -14.24 -3.87
C VAL A 40 12.39 -13.73 -4.80
N VAL A 41 12.08 -13.64 -6.07
CA VAL A 41 12.92 -12.91 -7.00
C VAL A 41 12.88 -11.46 -6.51
N ARG A 42 14.01 -10.90 -6.15
CA ARG A 42 14.18 -9.45 -6.06
C ARG A 42 14.04 -8.91 -7.49
N GLY A 43 12.82 -9.01 -8.01
CA GLY A 43 12.42 -8.37 -9.24
C GLY A 43 12.32 -6.87 -9.02
N GLU A 44 12.40 -6.13 -10.08
CA GLU A 44 12.05 -4.73 -10.04
C GLU A 44 10.66 -4.59 -9.40
N LYS A 45 10.55 -3.75 -8.38
CA LYS A 45 9.28 -3.46 -7.69
C LYS A 45 8.19 -3.03 -8.68
N HIS A 46 8.62 -2.48 -9.81
CA HIS A 46 7.79 -1.90 -10.85
C HIS A 46 8.03 -2.61 -12.19
N PRO A 47 6.99 -3.14 -12.85
CA PRO A 47 7.12 -3.80 -14.13
C PRO A 47 7.66 -2.87 -15.22
N PRO A 48 8.42 -3.40 -16.22
CA PRO A 48 8.79 -2.63 -17.40
C PRO A 48 7.57 -2.06 -18.12
N GLY A 49 7.70 -0.84 -18.66
CA GLY A 49 6.59 -0.18 -19.37
C GLY A 49 5.59 0.54 -18.46
N THR A 50 5.84 0.58 -17.17
CA THR A 50 5.05 1.36 -16.21
C THR A 50 5.82 2.60 -15.73
N GLU A 51 5.09 3.58 -15.28
CA GLU A 51 5.56 4.73 -14.52
C GLU A 51 4.97 4.67 -13.11
N VAL A 52 5.72 5.15 -12.14
CA VAL A 52 5.28 5.17 -10.74
C VAL A 52 4.60 6.49 -10.45
N TYR A 53 3.42 6.41 -9.89
CA TYR A 53 2.65 7.57 -9.45
C TYR A 53 2.39 7.49 -7.95
N MET A 54 2.42 8.63 -7.32
CA MET A 54 1.96 8.82 -5.95
C MET A 54 0.55 9.41 -5.99
N ILE A 55 -0.39 8.72 -5.37
CA ILE A 55 -1.76 9.19 -5.19
C ILE A 55 -1.94 9.50 -3.71
N SER A 56 -2.21 10.75 -3.41
CA SER A 56 -2.48 11.22 -2.05
C SER A 56 -3.97 11.49 -1.91
N VAL A 57 -4.55 11.00 -0.84
CA VAL A 57 -5.97 11.18 -0.50
C VAL A 57 -6.07 11.76 0.90
N ALA A 58 -6.84 12.82 1.05
CA ALA A 58 -7.09 13.43 2.35
C ALA A 58 -8.57 13.81 2.49
N GLY A 59 -9.11 13.76 3.70
CA GLY A 59 -10.47 14.16 3.97
C GLY A 59 -10.91 13.81 5.38
N ARG A 60 -12.19 14.04 5.69
CA ARG A 60 -12.76 13.62 6.97
C ARG A 60 -12.72 12.10 7.09
N ASP A 61 -12.30 11.59 8.25
CA ASP A 61 -12.26 10.15 8.48
C ASP A 61 -13.67 9.55 8.42
N ARG A 62 -13.82 8.52 7.60
CA ARG A 62 -15.06 7.75 7.41
C ARG A 62 -14.77 6.37 6.83
N THR A 63 -15.67 5.45 7.10
CA THR A 63 -15.58 4.08 6.57
C THR A 63 -15.64 4.08 5.04
N GLY A 64 -14.81 3.26 4.42
CA GLY A 64 -14.85 2.98 2.99
C GLY A 64 -13.88 3.78 2.12
N ILE A 65 -13.13 4.76 2.65
CA ILE A 65 -12.20 5.56 1.84
C ILE A 65 -11.18 4.69 1.10
N VAL A 66 -10.52 3.79 1.81
CA VAL A 66 -9.51 2.88 1.21
C VAL A 66 -10.17 2.00 0.15
N TYR A 67 -11.33 1.44 0.45
CA TYR A 67 -12.07 0.58 -0.49
C TYR A 67 -12.44 1.32 -1.77
N GLU A 68 -13.11 2.47 -1.66
CA GLU A 68 -13.56 3.23 -2.83
C GLU A 68 -12.39 3.70 -3.70
N THR A 69 -11.32 4.18 -3.08
CA THR A 69 -10.13 4.63 -3.80
C THR A 69 -9.43 3.45 -4.51
N SER A 70 -9.24 2.35 -3.81
CA SER A 70 -8.62 1.15 -4.39
C SER A 70 -9.49 0.54 -5.50
N ARG A 71 -10.82 0.59 -5.36
CA ARG A 71 -11.76 0.12 -6.38
C ARG A 71 -11.63 0.90 -7.68
N VAL A 72 -11.44 2.22 -7.63
CA VAL A 72 -11.19 3.04 -8.83
C VAL A 72 -9.96 2.53 -9.57
N LEU A 73 -8.86 2.30 -8.87
CA LEU A 73 -7.62 1.81 -9.47
C LEU A 73 -7.78 0.39 -10.04
N ALA A 74 -8.43 -0.49 -9.31
CA ALA A 74 -8.70 -1.88 -9.71
C ALA A 74 -9.57 -1.97 -10.98
N GLN A 75 -10.59 -1.12 -11.11
CA GLN A 75 -11.43 -1.05 -12.32
C GLN A 75 -10.63 -0.71 -13.57
N HIS A 76 -9.53 0.03 -13.43
CA HIS A 76 -8.62 0.37 -14.52
C HIS A 76 -7.40 -0.56 -14.59
N LYS A 77 -7.38 -1.66 -13.81
CA LYS A 77 -6.28 -2.65 -13.75
C LYS A 77 -4.93 -2.01 -13.39
N LEU A 78 -4.96 -0.96 -12.56
CA LEU A 78 -3.76 -0.30 -12.06
C LEU A 78 -3.32 -0.98 -10.76
N ASN A 79 -2.01 -1.19 -10.62
CA ASN A 79 -1.44 -1.96 -9.51
C ASN A 79 -0.95 -1.03 -8.39
N ILE A 80 -1.45 -1.24 -7.18
CA ILE A 80 -0.97 -0.54 -5.98
C ILE A 80 0.24 -1.32 -5.45
N THR A 81 1.40 -0.69 -5.39
CA THR A 81 2.65 -1.30 -4.91
C THR A 81 2.95 -0.96 -3.45
N ASP A 82 2.40 0.14 -2.96
CA ASP A 82 2.50 0.53 -1.55
C ASP A 82 1.28 1.36 -1.14
N LEU A 83 0.89 1.24 0.12
CA LEU A 83 -0.20 2.02 0.71
C LEU A 83 0.13 2.32 2.18
N ASN A 84 0.10 3.57 2.52
CA ASN A 84 0.23 4.04 3.89
C ASN A 84 -0.93 4.97 4.22
N SER A 85 -1.61 4.73 5.34
CA SER A 85 -2.70 5.59 5.79
C SER A 85 -2.54 5.95 7.25
N LYS A 86 -3.03 7.13 7.61
CA LYS A 86 -3.00 7.65 8.98
C LYS A 86 -4.26 8.45 9.26
N ILE A 87 -4.69 8.42 10.50
CA ILE A 87 -5.71 9.33 11.03
C ILE A 87 -4.96 10.40 11.84
N LEU A 88 -5.15 11.64 11.47
CA LEU A 88 -4.53 12.80 12.10
C LEU A 88 -5.56 13.59 12.89
N GLY A 89 -5.11 14.17 14.00
CA GLY A 89 -5.97 14.97 14.88
C GLY A 89 -6.63 14.14 15.99
N LYS A 90 -7.04 14.88 17.03
CA LYS A 90 -7.81 14.36 18.17
C LYS A 90 -9.11 15.14 18.25
N GLY A 91 -10.21 14.48 18.66
CA GLY A 91 -11.52 15.12 18.84
C GLY A 91 -12.52 14.81 17.74
N ASP A 92 -13.51 15.65 17.54
CA ASP A 92 -14.72 15.37 16.76
C ASP A 92 -14.53 15.41 15.22
N LYS A 93 -13.36 15.82 14.74
CA LYS A 93 -13.09 15.94 13.30
C LYS A 93 -11.71 15.36 12.93
N PRO A 94 -11.51 14.04 13.08
CA PRO A 94 -10.27 13.42 12.64
C PRO A 94 -10.13 13.52 11.12
N VAL A 95 -8.91 13.77 10.66
CA VAL A 95 -8.56 13.83 9.25
C VAL A 95 -7.89 12.52 8.87
N PHE A 96 -8.46 11.83 7.91
CA PHE A 96 -7.84 10.68 7.27
C PHE A 96 -6.89 11.16 6.18
N THR A 97 -5.71 10.57 6.14
CA THR A 97 -4.74 10.76 5.05
C THR A 97 -4.23 9.41 4.57
N MET A 98 -4.08 9.28 3.26
CA MET A 98 -3.54 8.08 2.64
C MET A 98 -2.62 8.45 1.49
N ILE A 99 -1.52 7.73 1.37
CA ILE A 99 -0.60 7.82 0.24
C ILE A 99 -0.48 6.43 -0.35
N MET A 100 -0.68 6.33 -1.64
CA MET A 100 -0.51 5.09 -2.41
C MET A 100 0.56 5.29 -3.48
N GLU A 101 1.39 4.28 -3.67
CA GLU A 101 2.28 4.16 -4.80
C GLU A 101 1.63 3.22 -5.82
N VAL A 102 1.52 3.66 -7.07
CA VAL A 102 0.73 2.97 -8.09
C VAL A 102 1.55 2.86 -9.37
N ASP A 103 1.62 1.66 -9.91
CA ASP A 103 2.17 1.42 -11.26
C ASP A 103 1.12 1.72 -12.31
N ILE A 104 1.42 2.67 -13.16
CA ILE A 104 0.55 3.08 -14.27
C ILE A 104 1.26 2.83 -15.59
N PRO A 105 0.67 2.06 -16.54
CA PRO A 105 1.25 1.87 -17.86
C PRO A 105 1.49 3.22 -18.56
N LYS A 106 2.63 3.37 -19.22
CA LYS A 106 3.03 4.64 -19.90
C LYS A 106 1.99 5.16 -20.89
N GLN A 107 1.28 4.23 -21.55
CA GLN A 107 0.22 4.57 -22.51
C GLN A 107 -1.15 4.84 -21.87
N PHE A 108 -1.27 4.69 -20.54
CA PHE A 108 -2.54 4.91 -19.85
C PHE A 108 -2.88 6.41 -19.80
N ASN A 109 -4.08 6.75 -20.23
CA ASN A 109 -4.55 8.12 -20.13
C ASN A 109 -5.12 8.40 -18.74
N LEU A 110 -4.40 9.16 -17.92
CA LEU A 110 -4.78 9.52 -16.55
C LEU A 110 -6.14 10.22 -16.46
N LYS A 111 -6.55 10.96 -17.51
CA LYS A 111 -7.87 11.61 -17.54
C LYS A 111 -9.04 10.64 -17.42
N LYS A 112 -8.82 9.35 -17.68
CA LYS A 112 -9.85 8.32 -17.42
C LYS A 112 -10.21 8.17 -15.95
N LEU A 113 -9.34 8.60 -15.05
CA LEU A 113 -9.58 8.57 -13.61
C LEU A 113 -10.37 9.81 -13.11
N ASP A 114 -10.37 10.91 -13.86
CA ASP A 114 -10.96 12.18 -13.42
C ASP A 114 -12.44 12.07 -13.01
N PRO A 115 -13.32 11.35 -13.74
CA PRO A 115 -14.71 11.22 -13.33
C PRO A 115 -14.86 10.52 -11.97
N ALA A 116 -14.05 9.50 -11.72
CA ALA A 116 -14.08 8.76 -10.46
C ALA A 116 -13.53 9.60 -9.30
N TRP A 117 -12.43 10.34 -9.51
CA TRP A 117 -11.88 11.25 -8.51
C TRP A 117 -12.85 12.39 -8.18
N ARG A 118 -13.55 12.92 -9.18
CA ARG A 118 -14.59 13.94 -8.98
C ARG A 118 -15.72 13.38 -8.12
N ARG A 119 -16.22 12.17 -8.44
CA ARG A 119 -17.24 11.52 -7.65
C ARG A 119 -16.82 11.33 -6.18
N LEU A 120 -15.61 10.85 -5.94
CA LEU A 120 -15.11 10.67 -4.56
C LEU A 120 -15.01 11.99 -3.81
N ARG A 121 -14.65 13.08 -4.51
CA ARG A 121 -14.63 14.43 -3.93
C ARG A 121 -16.04 14.89 -3.56
N GLU A 122 -17.01 14.72 -4.45
CA GLU A 122 -18.40 15.16 -4.24
C GLU A 122 -19.11 14.31 -3.19
N GLU A 123 -19.00 12.98 -3.25
CA GLU A 123 -19.73 12.07 -2.35
C GLU A 123 -19.06 11.89 -0.99
N LEU A 124 -17.75 11.86 -0.95
CA LEU A 124 -16.99 11.54 0.27
C LEU A 124 -16.20 12.74 0.83
N GLY A 125 -16.20 13.89 0.14
CA GLY A 125 -15.45 15.06 0.57
C GLY A 125 -13.94 14.82 0.60
N LEU A 126 -13.43 13.99 -0.32
CA LEU A 126 -12.02 13.64 -0.39
C LEU A 126 -11.29 14.58 -1.34
N ASP A 127 -10.11 15.02 -0.93
CA ASP A 127 -9.15 15.65 -1.83
C ASP A 127 -8.19 14.58 -2.34
N VAL A 128 -8.08 14.45 -3.67
CA VAL A 128 -7.26 13.45 -4.34
C VAL A 128 -6.25 14.16 -5.23
N THR A 129 -4.98 13.87 -5.02
CA THR A 129 -3.86 14.40 -5.81
C THR A 129 -3.08 13.24 -6.44
N VAL A 130 -2.79 13.35 -7.74
CA VAL A 130 -2.01 12.36 -8.49
C VAL A 130 -0.74 13.03 -9.00
N ARG A 131 0.42 12.48 -8.66
CA ARG A 131 1.74 13.00 -9.09
C ARG A 131 2.61 11.87 -9.58
N ARG A 132 3.29 12.06 -10.71
CA ARG A 132 4.32 11.14 -11.16
C ARG A 132 5.54 11.25 -10.23
N LEU A 133 6.08 10.10 -9.85
CA LEU A 133 7.36 10.03 -9.16
C LEU A 133 8.46 9.90 -10.20
N ASP A 134 9.34 10.90 -10.26
CA ASP A 134 10.54 10.79 -11.06
C ASP A 134 11.48 9.79 -10.38
N ARG A 135 11.85 8.74 -11.12
CA ARG A 135 12.89 7.82 -10.64
C ARG A 135 14.19 8.61 -10.61
N LEU A 136 14.68 8.90 -9.42
CA LEU A 136 16.05 9.36 -9.26
C LEU A 136 16.95 8.18 -9.64
N SER A 137 17.55 8.27 -10.82
CA SER A 137 18.64 7.37 -11.21
C SER A 137 19.86 7.74 -10.39
N PHE A 138 20.19 6.89 -9.44
CA PHE A 138 21.46 6.96 -8.74
C PHE A 138 22.48 6.09 -9.46
#